data_ef977c2bc3d99b0a48546f4808f82539
#
_entry.id   ef977c2bc3d99b0a48546f4808f82539
#
_cell.length_a   1.000
_cell.length_b   1.000
_cell.length_c   1.000
_cell.angle_alpha   90.00
_cell.angle_beta   90.00
_cell.angle_gamma   90.00
#
_symmetry.space_group_name_H-M   'P 1'
#
loop_
_entity.id
_entity.type
_entity.pdbx_description
1 polymer ?
#
loop_
_entity_poly.entity_id
_entity_poly.type
_entity_poly.pdbx_seq_one_letter_code
_entity_poly.pdbx_strand_id
1 'polypeptide(L)'
;DTQAAIAERSIGRPSKVHAFREFISGVLKDEPELMTLEILRRARLNGYGGGKSAFYDLVTALRPTLARPMVRFEGLPGEFSQHDFGHVDVRFVDGSKRRVHFFCSRLKYSRAAEVTLVDNEQVETLVRTLCDHFAVWNGVPMLAVFDRPKTIAIAWNKSGEVTQWNPTFAAFMLQMGVGVEVCWPASGNQKGSVERIVGWVKNSFFKPRRFIDMDDLRAQLREWL
;
A
#
# COMPACT_ATOMS: atom_id res chain seq x y z
N ASP A 1 26.59 49.84 -0.18
CA ASP A 1 26.40 48.37 -0.36
C ASP A 1 25.32 48.13 -1.39
N THR A 2 25.79 47.99 -2.64
CA THR A 2 24.91 47.78 -3.79
C THR A 2 24.94 46.26 -4.14
N GLN A 3 24.04 45.49 -3.58
CA GLN A 3 23.76 44.14 -4.10
C GLN A 3 22.93 44.31 -5.38
N ALA A 4 23.60 44.22 -6.53
CA ALA A 4 22.95 44.13 -7.83
C ALA A 4 22.20 42.79 -7.90
N ALA A 5 20.88 42.82 -7.97
CA ALA A 5 20.04 41.67 -8.28
C ALA A 5 20.45 41.15 -9.67
N ILE A 6 21.04 39.97 -9.70
CA ILE A 6 21.34 39.26 -10.94
C ILE A 6 19.98 38.78 -11.47
N ALA A 7 19.49 39.51 -12.50
CA ALA A 7 18.31 39.08 -13.23
C ALA A 7 18.61 37.72 -13.90
N GLU A 8 17.93 36.66 -13.52
CA GLU A 8 17.98 35.35 -14.19
C GLU A 8 17.60 35.57 -15.66
N ARG A 9 18.60 35.56 -16.54
CA ARG A 9 18.37 35.54 -18.00
C ARG A 9 17.84 34.16 -18.37
N SER A 10 16.56 34.07 -18.70
CA SER A 10 16.03 32.85 -19.32
C SER A 10 16.70 32.64 -20.67
N ILE A 11 17.54 31.60 -20.76
CA ILE A 11 18.19 31.23 -22.01
C ILE A 11 17.16 30.39 -22.81
N GLY A 12 16.58 31.02 -23.86
CA GLY A 12 15.66 30.32 -24.76
C GLY A 12 14.56 31.20 -25.35
N ARG A 13 13.94 30.76 -26.45
CA ARG A 13 12.76 31.42 -27.04
C ARG A 13 11.60 31.34 -26.05
N PRO A 14 10.88 32.45 -25.76
CA PRO A 14 9.73 32.44 -24.87
C PRO A 14 8.72 31.35 -25.25
N SER A 15 8.38 30.53 -24.32
CA SER A 15 7.44 29.42 -24.58
C SER A 15 6.05 29.97 -24.91
N LYS A 16 5.48 29.59 -26.04
CA LYS A 16 4.13 30.03 -26.47
C LYS A 16 3.05 29.77 -25.44
N VAL A 17 3.29 28.80 -24.51
CA VAL A 17 2.33 28.44 -23.49
C VAL A 17 2.18 29.50 -22.39
N HIS A 18 3.22 30.31 -22.14
CA HIS A 18 3.16 31.36 -21.11
C HIS A 18 2.07 32.40 -21.37
N ALA A 19 1.79 32.72 -22.63
CA ALA A 19 0.70 33.64 -23.00
C ALA A 19 -0.69 33.09 -22.62
N PHE A 20 -0.82 31.77 -22.37
CA PHE A 20 -2.07 31.16 -21.98
C PHE A 20 -2.19 30.90 -20.47
N ARG A 21 -1.24 31.39 -19.66
CA ARG A 21 -1.22 31.21 -18.22
C ARG A 21 -2.51 31.68 -17.52
N GLU A 22 -2.93 32.93 -17.86
CA GLU A 22 -4.15 33.51 -17.28
C GLU A 22 -5.40 32.76 -17.71
N PHE A 23 -5.48 32.37 -18.98
CA PHE A 23 -6.58 31.57 -19.50
C PHE A 23 -6.68 30.22 -18.76
N ILE A 24 -5.55 29.50 -18.60
CA ILE A 24 -5.50 28.21 -17.87
C ILE A 24 -5.88 28.41 -16.41
N SER A 25 -5.37 29.47 -15.76
CA SER A 25 -5.69 29.77 -14.36
C SER A 25 -7.16 30.09 -14.16
N GLY A 26 -7.78 30.82 -15.09
CA GLY A 26 -9.23 31.10 -15.07
C GLY A 26 -10.05 29.83 -15.18
N VAL A 27 -9.75 28.99 -16.17
CA VAL A 27 -10.46 27.72 -16.35
C VAL A 27 -10.30 26.80 -15.11
N LEU A 28 -9.10 26.72 -14.54
CA LEU A 28 -8.85 25.88 -13.35
C LEU A 28 -9.48 26.45 -12.07
N LYS A 29 -9.74 27.74 -12.01
CA LYS A 29 -10.47 28.38 -10.91
C LYS A 29 -11.95 28.01 -10.93
N ASP A 30 -12.55 28.02 -12.12
CA ASP A 30 -13.97 27.73 -12.31
C ASP A 30 -14.23 26.20 -12.32
N GLU A 31 -13.36 25.42 -12.94
CA GLU A 31 -13.44 23.97 -13.11
C GLU A 31 -12.12 23.27 -12.70
N PRO A 32 -11.80 23.15 -11.40
CA PRO A 32 -10.50 22.63 -10.94
C PRO A 32 -10.20 21.19 -11.38
N GLU A 33 -11.24 20.37 -11.56
CA GLU A 33 -11.12 18.96 -11.93
C GLU A 33 -11.18 18.72 -13.45
N LEU A 34 -11.34 19.78 -14.26
CA LEU A 34 -11.45 19.65 -15.70
C LEU A 34 -10.22 18.93 -16.28
N MET A 35 -10.46 17.96 -17.16
CA MET A 35 -9.38 17.19 -17.80
C MET A 35 -8.44 18.08 -18.60
N THR A 36 -7.14 17.92 -18.45
CA THR A 36 -6.09 18.69 -19.15
C THR A 36 -6.28 18.67 -20.67
N LEU A 37 -6.76 17.57 -21.22
CA LEU A 37 -7.06 17.45 -22.66
C LEU A 37 -8.17 18.42 -23.08
N GLU A 38 -9.19 18.61 -22.30
CA GLU A 38 -10.29 19.53 -22.57
C GLU A 38 -9.83 20.99 -22.44
N ILE A 39 -8.99 21.30 -21.45
CA ILE A 39 -8.37 22.62 -21.32
C ILE A 39 -7.52 22.93 -22.57
N LEU A 40 -6.75 21.96 -23.06
CA LEU A 40 -5.97 22.11 -24.28
C LEU A 40 -6.87 22.33 -25.51
N ARG A 41 -8.00 21.61 -25.61
CA ARG A 41 -8.96 21.79 -26.70
C ARG A 41 -9.54 23.22 -26.69
N ARG A 42 -9.95 23.72 -25.53
CA ARG A 42 -10.45 25.11 -25.37
C ARG A 42 -9.36 26.14 -25.71
N ALA A 43 -8.12 25.89 -25.25
CA ALA A 43 -7.00 26.78 -25.56
C ALA A 43 -6.69 26.82 -27.07
N ARG A 44 -6.79 25.71 -27.78
CA ARG A 44 -6.61 25.66 -29.25
C ARG A 44 -7.68 26.46 -29.99
N LEU A 45 -8.92 26.41 -29.55
CA LEU A 45 -9.99 27.25 -30.08
C LEU A 45 -9.73 28.76 -29.84
N ASN A 46 -8.97 29.09 -28.80
CA ASN A 46 -8.53 30.44 -28.48
C ASN A 46 -7.13 30.75 -29.06
N GLY A 47 -6.66 30.01 -30.08
CA GLY A 47 -5.45 30.33 -30.82
C GLY A 47 -4.15 29.74 -30.28
N TYR A 48 -4.19 28.75 -29.33
CA TYR A 48 -2.98 28.07 -28.87
C TYR A 48 -2.40 27.17 -29.96
N GLY A 49 -1.25 27.58 -30.53
CA GLY A 49 -0.49 26.78 -31.53
C GLY A 49 0.80 26.15 -31.00
N GLY A 50 0.91 25.95 -29.68
CA GLY A 50 2.10 25.36 -29.05
C GLY A 50 2.04 23.84 -28.90
N GLY A 51 3.15 23.26 -28.38
CA GLY A 51 3.26 21.83 -28.13
C GLY A 51 2.40 21.35 -26.96
N LYS A 52 1.96 20.08 -27.03
CA LYS A 52 1.11 19.44 -26.02
C LYS A 52 1.84 19.32 -24.67
N SER A 53 3.12 18.89 -24.67
CA SER A 53 3.89 18.66 -23.43
C SER A 53 4.02 19.91 -22.59
N ALA A 54 4.50 21.02 -23.18
CA ALA A 54 4.64 22.30 -22.46
C ALA A 54 3.30 22.81 -21.90
N PHE A 55 2.18 22.53 -22.60
CA PHE A 55 0.85 22.89 -22.10
C PHE A 55 0.45 22.05 -20.88
N TYR A 56 0.69 20.73 -20.94
CA TYR A 56 0.41 19.82 -19.84
C TYR A 56 1.23 20.15 -18.60
N ASP A 57 2.52 20.47 -18.77
CA ASP A 57 3.41 20.87 -17.68
C ASP A 57 2.88 22.15 -17.00
N LEU A 58 2.47 23.15 -17.78
CA LEU A 58 1.91 24.38 -17.23
C LEU A 58 0.57 24.16 -16.53
N VAL A 59 -0.34 23.35 -17.09
CA VAL A 59 -1.61 23.01 -16.43
C VAL A 59 -1.35 22.28 -15.12
N THR A 60 -0.38 21.34 -15.09
CA THR A 60 -0.01 20.63 -13.86
C THR A 60 0.55 21.57 -12.80
N ALA A 61 1.39 22.52 -13.20
CA ALA A 61 1.96 23.52 -12.29
C ALA A 61 0.93 24.53 -11.76
N LEU A 62 -0.11 24.85 -12.53
CA LEU A 62 -1.16 25.79 -12.17
C LEU A 62 -2.37 25.14 -11.49
N ARG A 63 -2.53 23.82 -11.63
CA ARG A 63 -3.66 23.10 -11.04
C ARG A 63 -3.59 23.20 -9.51
N PRO A 64 -4.62 23.73 -8.85
CA PRO A 64 -4.62 23.79 -7.40
C PRO A 64 -4.58 22.35 -6.84
N THR A 65 -3.67 22.12 -5.90
CA THR A 65 -3.65 20.88 -5.14
C THR A 65 -4.86 20.90 -4.21
N LEU A 66 -5.97 20.36 -4.67
CA LEU A 66 -7.11 20.13 -3.80
C LEU A 66 -6.66 19.10 -2.77
N ALA A 67 -6.41 19.55 -1.56
CA ALA A 67 -6.21 18.67 -0.42
C ALA A 67 -7.53 17.91 -0.24
N ARG A 68 -7.67 16.76 -0.88
CA ARG A 68 -8.76 15.84 -0.55
C ARG A 68 -8.56 15.48 0.91
N PRO A 69 -9.52 15.76 1.80
CA PRO A 69 -9.41 15.29 3.16
C PRO A 69 -9.23 13.78 3.07
N MET A 70 -8.05 13.29 3.48
CA MET A 70 -7.86 11.87 3.64
C MET A 70 -8.74 11.46 4.81
N VAL A 71 -9.94 11.02 4.52
CA VAL A 71 -10.76 10.30 5.51
C VAL A 71 -9.99 9.00 5.80
N ARG A 72 -9.16 9.04 6.82
CA ARG A 72 -8.59 7.84 7.39
C ARG A 72 -9.71 7.13 8.09
N PHE A 73 -10.16 6.04 7.51
CA PHE A 73 -10.99 5.10 8.25
C PHE A 73 -10.08 4.44 9.29
N GLU A 74 -10.04 5.02 10.46
CA GLU A 74 -9.41 4.44 11.64
C GLU A 74 -10.50 3.55 12.26
N GLY A 75 -10.37 2.23 12.12
CA GLY A 75 -11.27 1.28 12.78
C GLY A 75 -11.24 1.49 14.31
N LEU A 76 -12.19 0.91 15.02
CA LEU A 76 -12.20 0.88 16.48
C LEU A 76 -11.11 -0.06 17.03
N PRO A 77 -10.68 0.12 18.29
CA PRO A 77 -9.79 -0.84 18.94
C PRO A 77 -10.34 -2.26 18.86
N GLY A 78 -9.55 -3.22 18.39
CA GLY A 78 -9.98 -4.61 18.26
C GLY A 78 -10.93 -4.92 17.10
N GLU A 79 -11.33 -3.94 16.29
CA GLU A 79 -12.28 -4.15 15.20
C GLU A 79 -11.64 -4.95 14.05
N PHE A 80 -10.51 -4.48 13.54
CA PHE A 80 -9.87 -5.08 12.35
C PHE A 80 -8.45 -5.54 12.59
N SER A 81 -8.12 -6.69 12.03
CA SER A 81 -6.75 -7.13 11.81
C SER A 81 -6.51 -7.45 10.33
N GLN A 82 -5.26 -7.40 9.91
CA GLN A 82 -4.81 -7.76 8.57
C GLN A 82 -3.75 -8.83 8.67
N HIS A 83 -3.83 -9.82 7.80
CA HIS A 83 -2.97 -11.01 7.83
C HIS A 83 -2.50 -11.34 6.42
N ASP A 84 -1.23 -11.68 6.29
CA ASP A 84 -0.68 -12.08 4.99
C ASP A 84 0.58 -12.95 5.16
N PHE A 85 0.79 -13.85 4.20
CA PHE A 85 2.03 -14.58 4.03
C PHE A 85 3.02 -13.77 3.19
N GLY A 86 4.27 -13.84 3.58
CA GLY A 86 5.35 -13.24 2.81
C GLY A 86 6.55 -14.17 2.69
N HIS A 87 7.39 -13.92 1.70
CA HIS A 87 8.68 -14.58 1.60
C HIS A 87 9.76 -13.59 1.17
N VAL A 88 10.99 -13.89 1.51
CA VAL A 88 12.17 -13.09 1.15
C VAL A 88 13.35 -14.01 0.92
N ASP A 89 14.18 -13.71 -0.08
CA ASP A 89 15.44 -14.41 -0.29
C ASP A 89 16.51 -13.71 0.55
N VAL A 90 16.90 -14.35 1.66
CA VAL A 90 17.93 -13.87 2.59
C VAL A 90 19.29 -14.37 2.15
N ARG A 91 20.27 -13.46 2.13
CA ARG A 91 21.69 -13.81 1.97
C ARG A 91 22.36 -13.71 3.33
N PHE A 92 22.96 -14.79 3.79
CA PHE A 92 23.70 -14.85 5.03
C PHE A 92 25.14 -14.34 4.85
N VAL A 93 25.82 -14.10 5.97
CA VAL A 93 27.20 -13.58 5.98
C VAL A 93 28.19 -14.53 5.29
N ASP A 94 27.96 -15.84 5.39
CA ASP A 94 28.75 -16.89 4.70
C ASP A 94 28.53 -16.93 3.18
N GLY A 95 27.64 -16.09 2.64
CA GLY A 95 27.27 -16.02 1.23
C GLY A 95 26.16 -16.96 0.79
N SER A 96 25.74 -17.89 1.66
CA SER A 96 24.60 -18.79 1.39
C SER A 96 23.29 -17.98 1.20
N LYS A 97 22.36 -18.56 0.43
CA LYS A 97 21.05 -17.94 0.19
C LYS A 97 19.95 -18.90 0.59
N ARG A 98 18.94 -18.38 1.28
CA ARG A 98 17.75 -19.16 1.66
C ARG A 98 16.50 -18.33 1.46
N ARG A 99 15.46 -18.96 0.90
CA ARG A 99 14.11 -18.40 0.92
C ARG A 99 13.51 -18.61 2.30
N VAL A 100 13.14 -17.50 2.93
CA VAL A 100 12.53 -17.47 4.25
C VAL A 100 11.08 -17.07 4.07
N HIS A 101 10.16 -17.92 4.56
CA HIS A 101 8.75 -17.63 4.61
C HIS A 101 8.38 -17.06 5.98
N PHE A 102 7.43 -16.15 6.00
CA PHE A 102 6.92 -15.57 7.23
C PHE A 102 5.43 -15.29 7.09
N PHE A 103 4.75 -15.30 8.20
CA PHE A 103 3.37 -14.85 8.33
C PHE A 103 3.36 -13.58 9.17
N CYS A 104 2.61 -12.57 8.76
CA CYS A 104 2.49 -11.32 9.49
C CYS A 104 1.02 -10.97 9.75
N SER A 105 0.78 -10.43 10.93
CA SER A 105 -0.51 -9.95 11.40
C SER A 105 -0.38 -8.53 11.91
N ARG A 106 -1.40 -7.68 11.70
CA ARG A 106 -1.39 -6.29 12.16
C ARG A 106 -2.77 -5.83 12.58
N LEU A 107 -2.88 -5.27 13.76
CA LEU A 107 -4.09 -4.57 14.19
C LEU A 107 -4.23 -3.23 13.47
N LYS A 108 -5.43 -2.92 12.99
CA LYS A 108 -5.68 -1.69 12.21
C LYS A 108 -5.56 -0.44 13.06
N TYR A 109 -6.10 -0.44 14.25
CA TYR A 109 -6.12 0.72 15.15
C TYR A 109 -4.76 0.99 15.78
N SER A 110 -4.24 0.07 16.59
CA SER A 110 -3.01 0.23 17.35
C SER A 110 -1.75 0.17 16.49
N ARG A 111 -1.85 -0.43 15.30
CA ARG A 111 -0.72 -0.77 14.43
C ARG A 111 0.22 -1.84 14.99
N ALA A 112 -0.13 -2.43 16.14
CA ALA A 112 0.61 -3.57 16.68
C ALA A 112 0.71 -4.66 15.61
N ALA A 113 1.91 -5.18 15.42
CA ALA A 113 2.23 -6.16 14.39
C ALA A 113 3.00 -7.33 14.99
N GLU A 114 2.67 -8.53 14.53
CA GLU A 114 3.35 -9.77 14.84
C GLU A 114 3.87 -10.40 13.56
N VAL A 115 5.06 -10.98 13.63
CA VAL A 115 5.71 -11.65 12.49
C VAL A 115 6.31 -12.96 12.97
N THR A 116 5.89 -14.06 12.37
CA THR A 116 6.41 -15.39 12.67
C THR A 116 7.03 -16.02 11.43
N LEU A 117 8.25 -16.56 11.56
CA LEU A 117 8.84 -17.36 10.49
C LEU A 117 8.11 -18.69 10.40
N VAL A 118 7.75 -19.07 9.19
CA VAL A 118 6.98 -20.29 8.92
C VAL A 118 7.69 -21.16 7.89
N ASP A 119 7.48 -22.49 7.97
CA ASP A 119 8.09 -23.42 7.03
C ASP A 119 7.25 -23.60 5.76
N ASN A 120 5.94 -23.33 5.85
CA ASN A 120 4.99 -23.50 4.76
C ASN A 120 3.77 -22.58 4.96
N GLU A 121 2.90 -22.53 3.94
CA GLU A 121 1.66 -21.77 3.94
C GLU A 121 0.41 -22.69 4.08
N GLN A 122 0.56 -23.84 4.75
CA GLN A 122 -0.55 -24.77 4.99
C GLN A 122 -1.52 -24.23 6.04
N VAL A 123 -2.76 -24.75 6.04
CA VAL A 123 -3.82 -24.29 6.93
C VAL A 123 -3.49 -24.51 8.41
N GLU A 124 -2.83 -25.61 8.73
CA GLU A 124 -2.39 -25.94 10.09
C GLU A 124 -1.36 -24.92 10.61
N THR A 125 -0.42 -24.52 9.75
CA THR A 125 0.57 -23.48 10.06
C THR A 125 -0.12 -22.15 10.25
N LEU A 126 -1.06 -21.78 9.37
CA LEU A 126 -1.84 -20.55 9.47
C LEU A 126 -2.61 -20.48 10.79
N VAL A 127 -3.38 -21.52 11.12
CA VAL A 127 -4.23 -21.58 12.33
C VAL A 127 -3.37 -21.48 13.59
N ARG A 128 -2.28 -22.24 13.68
CA ARG A 128 -1.36 -22.18 14.82
C ARG A 128 -0.76 -20.80 14.99
N THR A 129 -0.27 -20.20 13.90
CA THR A 129 0.36 -18.87 13.96
C THR A 129 -0.65 -17.79 14.31
N LEU A 130 -1.89 -17.90 13.85
CA LEU A 130 -2.97 -16.99 14.28
C LEU A 130 -3.27 -17.10 15.77
N CYS A 131 -3.31 -18.32 16.32
CA CYS A 131 -3.45 -18.53 17.76
C CYS A 131 -2.33 -17.83 18.53
N ASP A 132 -1.08 -17.99 18.10
CA ASP A 132 0.08 -17.39 18.76
C ASP A 132 -0.01 -15.86 18.73
N HIS A 133 -0.38 -15.27 17.58
CA HIS A 133 -0.53 -13.81 17.44
C HIS A 133 -1.69 -13.28 18.29
N PHE A 134 -2.82 -13.97 18.32
CA PHE A 134 -3.95 -13.59 19.18
C PHE A 134 -3.62 -13.69 20.66
N ALA A 135 -2.82 -14.70 21.05
CA ALA A 135 -2.32 -14.81 22.42
C ALA A 135 -1.41 -13.66 22.82
N VAL A 136 -0.48 -13.25 21.93
CA VAL A 136 0.37 -12.06 22.17
C VAL A 136 -0.46 -10.78 22.32
N TRP A 137 -1.50 -10.61 21.50
CA TRP A 137 -2.40 -9.47 21.61
C TRP A 137 -3.36 -9.54 22.80
N ASN A 138 -3.36 -10.66 23.51
CA ASN A 138 -4.29 -10.94 24.60
C ASN A 138 -5.77 -10.75 24.21
N GLY A 139 -6.10 -11.14 23.00
CA GLY A 139 -7.46 -11.01 22.45
C GLY A 139 -7.55 -11.33 20.98
N VAL A 140 -8.77 -11.40 20.48
CA VAL A 140 -9.09 -11.63 19.07
C VAL A 140 -9.72 -10.40 18.44
N PRO A 141 -9.48 -10.10 17.16
CA PRO A 141 -10.16 -9.02 16.46
C PRO A 141 -11.62 -9.44 16.15
N MET A 142 -12.49 -8.46 15.94
CA MET A 142 -13.85 -8.74 15.46
C MET A 142 -13.83 -9.27 14.01
N LEU A 143 -12.95 -8.71 13.17
CA LEU A 143 -12.83 -9.05 11.77
C LEU A 143 -11.36 -9.22 11.36
N ALA A 144 -11.03 -10.38 10.82
CA ALA A 144 -9.73 -10.68 10.25
C ALA A 144 -9.77 -10.59 8.72
N VAL A 145 -8.91 -9.73 8.15
CA VAL A 145 -8.83 -9.46 6.72
C VAL A 145 -7.63 -10.18 6.13
N PHE A 146 -7.86 -10.98 5.08
CA PHE A 146 -6.83 -11.75 4.39
C PHE A 146 -6.76 -11.37 2.91
N ASP A 147 -5.58 -11.49 2.30
CA ASP A 147 -5.51 -11.65 0.85
C ASP A 147 -6.05 -13.06 0.48
N ARG A 148 -6.12 -13.42 -0.77
CA ARG A 148 -6.77 -14.64 -1.28
C ARG A 148 -5.88 -15.90 -1.30
N PRO A 149 -5.37 -16.44 -0.18
CA PRO A 149 -4.67 -17.70 -0.22
C PRO A 149 -5.68 -18.85 -0.34
N LYS A 150 -5.34 -19.87 -1.14
CA LYS A 150 -6.09 -21.14 -1.23
C LYS A 150 -6.24 -21.84 0.12
N THR A 151 -5.38 -21.52 1.05
CA THR A 151 -5.39 -22.00 2.44
C THR A 151 -6.66 -21.58 3.19
N ILE A 152 -7.26 -20.44 2.83
CA ILE A 152 -8.44 -19.87 3.49
C ILE A 152 -9.71 -20.26 2.75
N ALA A 153 -9.70 -20.10 1.42
CA ALA A 153 -10.87 -20.38 0.60
C ALA A 153 -10.51 -21.22 -0.61
N ILE A 154 -11.29 -22.27 -0.84
CA ILE A 154 -11.06 -23.30 -1.88
C ILE A 154 -11.67 -22.86 -3.20
N ALA A 155 -12.84 -22.23 -3.17
CA ALA A 155 -13.55 -21.81 -4.37
C ALA A 155 -14.21 -20.42 -4.23
N TRP A 156 -14.31 -19.75 -5.37
CA TRP A 156 -14.96 -18.43 -5.53
C TRP A 156 -15.90 -18.42 -6.72
N ASN A 157 -16.97 -17.62 -6.64
CA ASN A 157 -17.83 -17.35 -7.78
C ASN A 157 -17.22 -16.28 -8.71
N LYS A 158 -17.93 -15.99 -9.81
CA LYS A 158 -17.50 -14.97 -10.78
C LYS A 158 -17.49 -13.54 -10.21
N SER A 159 -18.31 -13.27 -9.20
CA SER A 159 -18.34 -11.99 -8.48
C SER A 159 -17.22 -11.88 -7.42
N GLY A 160 -16.49 -12.97 -7.19
CA GLY A 160 -15.34 -12.97 -6.28
C GLY A 160 -15.68 -13.28 -4.82
N GLU A 161 -16.91 -13.66 -4.53
CA GLU A 161 -17.31 -14.13 -3.21
C GLU A 161 -16.86 -15.56 -2.98
N VAL A 162 -16.50 -15.89 -1.75
CA VAL A 162 -16.08 -17.25 -1.38
C VAL A 162 -17.31 -18.15 -1.41
N THR A 163 -17.26 -19.19 -2.23
CA THR A 163 -18.32 -20.23 -2.31
C THR A 163 -17.97 -21.46 -1.50
N GLN A 164 -16.69 -21.68 -1.23
CA GLN A 164 -16.23 -22.79 -0.40
C GLN A 164 -15.03 -22.38 0.43
N TRP A 165 -15.18 -22.39 1.74
CA TRP A 165 -14.12 -22.17 2.69
C TRP A 165 -13.29 -23.43 2.94
N ASN A 166 -12.03 -23.27 3.31
CA ASN A 166 -11.27 -24.37 3.90
C ASN A 166 -11.92 -24.76 5.24
N PRO A 167 -12.34 -26.03 5.43
CA PRO A 167 -13.13 -26.42 6.61
C PRO A 167 -12.36 -26.25 7.92
N THR A 168 -11.06 -26.55 7.94
CA THR A 168 -10.21 -26.37 9.13
C THR A 168 -10.11 -24.91 9.52
N PHE A 169 -9.88 -24.03 8.55
CA PHE A 169 -9.82 -22.58 8.77
C PHE A 169 -11.18 -22.02 9.23
N ALA A 170 -12.27 -22.41 8.57
CA ALA A 170 -13.61 -21.95 8.92
C ALA A 170 -14.00 -22.38 10.34
N ALA A 171 -13.76 -23.64 10.70
CA ALA A 171 -14.04 -24.15 12.06
C ALA A 171 -13.24 -23.37 13.12
N PHE A 172 -11.97 -23.09 12.87
CA PHE A 172 -11.14 -22.30 13.77
C PHE A 172 -11.69 -20.89 13.96
N MET A 173 -11.99 -20.18 12.88
CA MET A 173 -12.47 -18.79 12.96
C MET A 173 -13.83 -18.71 13.67
N LEU A 174 -14.73 -19.67 13.43
CA LEU A 174 -16.01 -19.79 14.13
C LEU A 174 -15.79 -20.04 15.63
N GLN A 175 -14.88 -20.93 16.00
CA GLN A 175 -14.57 -21.23 17.41
C GLN A 175 -14.00 -20.00 18.12
N MET A 176 -13.18 -19.21 17.42
CA MET A 176 -12.61 -17.97 17.96
C MET A 176 -13.59 -16.79 17.95
N GLY A 177 -14.74 -16.91 17.32
CA GLY A 177 -15.73 -15.84 17.18
C GLY A 177 -15.26 -14.68 16.31
N VAL A 178 -14.35 -14.94 15.36
CA VAL A 178 -13.75 -13.91 14.48
C VAL A 178 -14.40 -13.95 13.11
N GLY A 179 -14.93 -12.81 12.66
CA GLY A 179 -15.38 -12.65 11.27
C GLY A 179 -14.19 -12.67 10.30
N VAL A 180 -14.46 -13.10 9.06
CA VAL A 180 -13.43 -13.19 8.02
C VAL A 180 -13.82 -12.39 6.80
N GLU A 181 -12.92 -11.52 6.33
CA GLU A 181 -13.03 -10.82 5.06
C GLU A 181 -11.85 -11.20 4.16
N VAL A 182 -12.14 -11.51 2.90
CA VAL A 182 -11.13 -11.79 1.88
C VAL A 182 -11.13 -10.65 0.86
N CYS A 183 -9.99 -10.02 0.66
CA CYS A 183 -9.84 -8.88 -0.24
C CYS A 183 -10.34 -9.18 -1.66
N TRP A 184 -11.10 -8.26 -2.26
CA TRP A 184 -11.56 -8.36 -3.65
C TRP A 184 -10.42 -8.21 -4.65
N PRO A 185 -10.41 -8.98 -5.76
CA PRO A 185 -9.50 -8.70 -6.87
C PRO A 185 -9.86 -7.32 -7.45
N ALA A 186 -8.89 -6.44 -7.60
CA ALA A 186 -9.03 -5.09 -8.16
C ALA A 186 -9.54 -3.97 -7.22
N SER A 187 -9.84 -4.19 -5.95
CA SER A 187 -10.05 -3.09 -5.00
C SER A 187 -8.70 -2.53 -4.53
N GLY A 188 -8.10 -1.64 -5.33
CA GLY A 188 -6.79 -1.04 -5.04
C GLY A 188 -6.66 -0.38 -3.66
N ASN A 189 -7.78 0.09 -3.09
CA ASN A 189 -7.80 0.69 -1.76
C ASN A 189 -7.74 -0.35 -0.62
N GLN A 190 -8.32 -1.55 -0.80
CA GLN A 190 -8.26 -2.64 0.19
C GLN A 190 -6.92 -3.39 0.06
N LYS A 191 -6.50 -3.72 -1.16
CA LYS A 191 -5.23 -4.38 -1.45
C LYS A 191 -4.01 -3.56 -1.04
N GLY A 192 -4.05 -2.24 -1.23
CA GLY A 192 -2.97 -1.34 -0.84
C GLY A 192 -2.68 -1.27 0.67
N SER A 193 -3.54 -1.81 1.54
CA SER A 193 -3.27 -1.89 2.99
C SER A 193 -2.65 -3.23 3.39
N VAL A 194 -3.04 -4.35 2.73
CA VAL A 194 -2.51 -5.70 3.00
C VAL A 194 -1.11 -5.86 2.41
N GLU A 195 -0.90 -5.50 1.13
CA GLU A 195 0.43 -5.52 0.51
C GLU A 195 1.46 -4.67 1.25
N ARG A 196 1.00 -3.64 2.00
CA ARG A 196 1.88 -2.78 2.79
C ARG A 196 2.50 -3.48 4.00
N ILE A 197 1.82 -4.47 4.62
CA ILE A 197 2.40 -5.12 5.81
C ILE A 197 3.59 -6.00 5.42
N VAL A 198 3.48 -6.84 4.41
CA VAL A 198 4.59 -7.66 3.89
C VAL A 198 5.73 -6.76 3.39
N GLY A 199 5.40 -5.71 2.63
CA GLY A 199 6.37 -4.72 2.16
C GLY A 199 7.07 -3.99 3.32
N TRP A 200 6.34 -3.64 4.37
CA TRP A 200 6.90 -3.02 5.56
C TRP A 200 7.88 -3.97 6.28
N VAL A 201 7.51 -5.23 6.50
CA VAL A 201 8.41 -6.23 7.10
C VAL A 201 9.69 -6.38 6.26
N LYS A 202 9.56 -6.54 4.94
CA LYS A 202 10.71 -6.66 4.03
C LYS A 202 11.64 -5.45 4.10
N ASN A 203 11.08 -4.25 4.09
CA ASN A 203 11.88 -3.02 4.03
C ASN A 203 12.45 -2.59 5.38
N SER A 204 11.74 -2.82 6.49
CA SER A 204 12.15 -2.35 7.82
C SER A 204 12.89 -3.39 8.66
N PHE A 205 12.70 -4.70 8.36
CA PHE A 205 13.41 -5.76 9.05
C PHE A 205 14.46 -6.43 8.18
N PHE A 206 14.08 -7.05 7.06
CA PHE A 206 15.01 -7.88 6.28
C PHE A 206 16.05 -7.07 5.51
N LYS A 207 15.64 -5.99 4.84
CA LYS A 207 16.51 -5.22 3.95
C LYS A 207 17.66 -4.47 4.65
N PRO A 208 17.46 -3.86 5.83
CA PRO A 208 18.52 -3.11 6.50
C PRO A 208 19.48 -3.97 7.32
N ARG A 209 19.18 -5.27 7.52
CA ARG A 209 19.93 -6.15 8.41
C ARG A 209 20.78 -7.15 7.65
N ARG A 210 21.79 -7.65 8.36
CA ARG A 210 22.63 -8.79 7.94
C ARG A 210 22.45 -9.88 8.97
N PHE A 211 22.35 -11.11 8.51
CA PHE A 211 22.11 -12.28 9.33
C PHE A 211 23.28 -13.26 9.18
N ILE A 212 23.78 -13.78 10.32
CA ILE A 212 24.85 -14.77 10.34
C ILE A 212 24.28 -16.10 9.87
N ASP A 213 23.17 -16.53 10.49
CA ASP A 213 22.44 -17.78 10.21
C ASP A 213 20.95 -17.61 10.53
N MET A 214 20.20 -18.73 10.51
CA MET A 214 18.77 -18.72 10.82
C MET A 214 18.48 -18.44 12.29
N ASP A 215 19.35 -18.79 13.21
CA ASP A 215 19.14 -18.57 14.64
C ASP A 215 19.37 -17.12 15.01
N ASP A 216 20.39 -16.51 14.42
CA ASP A 216 20.61 -15.07 14.50
C ASP A 216 19.42 -14.28 13.90
N LEU A 217 18.91 -14.70 12.73
CA LEU A 217 17.74 -14.08 12.12
C LEU A 217 16.53 -14.16 13.06
N ARG A 218 16.27 -15.31 13.70
CA ARG A 218 15.20 -15.47 14.68
C ARG A 218 15.39 -14.60 15.91
N ALA A 219 16.62 -14.47 16.39
CA ALA A 219 16.96 -13.62 17.53
C ALA A 219 16.69 -12.15 17.22
N GLN A 220 17.20 -11.66 16.08
CA GLN A 220 16.99 -10.29 15.62
C GLN A 220 15.51 -9.98 15.35
N LEU A 221 14.70 -10.96 14.87
CA LEU A 221 13.28 -10.78 14.65
C LEU A 221 12.53 -10.58 15.98
N ARG A 222 12.85 -11.38 17.00
CA ARG A 222 12.26 -11.24 18.35
C ARG A 222 12.59 -9.90 19.01
N GLU A 223 13.80 -9.41 18.79
CA GLU A 223 14.23 -8.10 19.33
C GLU A 223 13.53 -6.93 18.60
N TRP A 224 13.22 -7.13 17.32
CA TRP A 224 12.61 -6.08 16.49
C TRP A 224 11.10 -5.92 16.74
N LEU A 225 10.38 -6.98 17.13
CA LEU A 225 8.95 -6.97 17.48
C LEU A 225 8.73 -6.40 18.87
#